data_564c8e66c7f12f4c417425a61e4e2277
#
_entry.id   564c8e66c7f12f4c417425a61e4e2277
#
_cell.length_a   1.000
_cell.length_b   1.000
_cell.length_c   1.000
_cell.angle_alpha   90.00
_cell.angle_beta   90.00
_cell.angle_gamma   90.00
#
_symmetry.space_group_name_H-M   'P 1'
#
loop_
_entity.id
_entity.type
_entity.pdbx_description
1 polymer ?
#
loop_
_entity_poly.entity_id
_entity_poly.type
_entity_poly.pdbx_seq_one_letter_code
_entity_poly.pdbx_strand_id
1 'polypeptide(L)'
;MIWGLLGVLAAIGLGARLIRVYYLNRQRRTADEKKLFASILTLIENPVFEAQGPNQYPRLKGTYQHLPIQIHPVVDTLATRRLPALWLLVTVQDRLPLKARFDMMMRPAGLSTFSNFDHLPETLKHPEGFPEHAVIRTDNPDEALPAEIVRPHIGAFFGNRAKELLITENGLRIVWLVAEADRAR
;
A
#
# COMPACT_ATOMS: atom_id res chain seq x y z
N MET A 1 38.93 -19.73 33.62
CA MET A 1 39.08 -18.31 33.23
C MET A 1 39.11 -18.08 31.73
N ILE A 2 39.76 -18.90 30.91
CA ILE A 2 39.86 -18.74 29.43
C ILE A 2 38.49 -18.83 28.72
N TRP A 3 37.63 -19.72 29.13
CA TRP A 3 36.28 -19.91 28.53
C TRP A 3 35.37 -18.69 28.68
N GLY A 4 35.48 -17.95 29.81
CA GLY A 4 34.72 -16.71 30.00
C GLY A 4 35.18 -15.59 29.07
N LEU A 5 36.48 -15.50 28.83
CA LEU A 5 37.04 -14.50 27.92
C LEU A 5 36.63 -14.74 26.46
N LEU A 6 36.64 -16.00 26.02
CA LEU A 6 36.19 -16.39 24.69
C LEU A 6 34.68 -16.10 24.49
N GLY A 7 33.85 -16.33 25.51
CA GLY A 7 32.42 -16.00 25.47
C GLY A 7 32.16 -14.50 25.31
N VAL A 8 32.92 -13.67 26.03
CA VAL A 8 32.80 -12.19 25.92
C VAL A 8 33.23 -11.71 24.53
N LEU A 9 34.34 -12.21 24.00
CA LEU A 9 34.81 -11.85 22.65
C LEU A 9 33.85 -12.26 21.57
N ALA A 10 33.24 -13.45 21.68
CA ALA A 10 32.19 -13.91 20.75
C ALA A 10 30.93 -13.03 20.81
N ALA A 11 30.50 -12.62 22.01
CA ALA A 11 29.38 -11.72 22.20
C ALA A 11 29.61 -10.34 21.59
N ILE A 12 30.82 -9.78 21.79
CA ILE A 12 31.21 -8.49 21.19
C ILE A 12 31.22 -8.59 19.65
N GLY A 13 31.82 -9.68 19.11
CA GLY A 13 31.87 -9.90 17.66
C GLY A 13 30.47 -10.04 17.04
N LEU A 14 29.57 -10.76 17.71
CA LEU A 14 28.18 -10.89 17.27
C LEU A 14 27.43 -9.55 17.35
N GLY A 15 27.62 -8.80 18.43
CA GLY A 15 27.04 -7.46 18.61
C GLY A 15 27.50 -6.49 17.51
N ALA A 16 28.81 -6.45 17.24
CA ALA A 16 29.36 -5.61 16.17
C ALA A 16 28.82 -6.02 14.77
N ARG A 17 28.64 -7.32 14.52
CA ARG A 17 28.05 -7.82 13.27
C ARG A 17 26.58 -7.42 13.13
N LEU A 18 25.79 -7.53 14.19
CA LEU A 18 24.39 -7.13 14.19
C LEU A 18 24.25 -5.62 13.97
N ILE A 19 25.05 -4.80 14.63
CA ILE A 19 25.10 -3.36 14.43
C ILE A 19 25.44 -3.02 12.98
N ARG A 20 26.47 -3.66 12.41
CA ARG A 20 26.85 -3.45 11.00
C ARG A 20 25.74 -3.81 10.03
N VAL A 21 25.08 -4.96 10.24
CA VAL A 21 23.94 -5.40 9.40
C VAL A 21 22.79 -4.39 9.52
N TYR A 22 22.50 -3.91 10.73
CA TYR A 22 21.48 -2.89 10.96
C TYR A 22 21.76 -1.60 10.17
N TYR A 23 22.99 -1.06 10.26
CA TYR A 23 23.36 0.16 9.53
C TYR A 23 23.35 -0.03 8.01
N LEU A 24 23.82 -1.16 7.50
CA LEU A 24 23.80 -1.46 6.07
C LEU A 24 22.35 -1.57 5.55
N ASN A 25 21.46 -2.22 6.29
CA ASN A 25 20.05 -2.32 5.92
C ASN A 25 19.37 -0.96 5.96
N ARG A 26 19.71 -0.10 6.94
CA ARG A 26 19.18 1.26 7.03
C ARG A 26 19.61 2.12 5.84
N GLN A 27 20.88 2.06 5.44
CA GLN A 27 21.37 2.80 4.27
C GLN A 27 20.69 2.35 2.97
N ARG A 28 20.53 1.04 2.77
CA ARG A 28 19.82 0.49 1.61
C ARG A 28 18.37 1.00 1.56
N ARG A 29 17.67 0.95 2.68
CA ARG A 29 16.30 1.47 2.77
C ARG A 29 16.20 2.94 2.41
N THR A 30 17.08 3.79 2.94
CA THR A 30 17.06 5.22 2.62
C THR A 30 17.28 5.48 1.13
N ALA A 31 18.11 4.68 0.47
CA ALA A 31 18.31 4.75 -0.97
C ALA A 31 17.05 4.30 -1.75
N ASP A 32 16.43 3.20 -1.30
CA ASP A 32 15.20 2.68 -1.90
C ASP A 32 14.01 3.63 -1.69
N GLU A 33 13.90 4.26 -0.53
CA GLU A 33 12.90 5.30 -0.24
C GLU A 33 13.05 6.49 -1.18
N LYS A 34 14.26 7.02 -1.35
CA LYS A 34 14.53 8.11 -2.28
C LYS A 34 14.16 7.74 -3.71
N LYS A 35 14.49 6.53 -4.13
CA LYS A 35 14.17 6.04 -5.47
C LYS A 35 12.65 5.85 -5.65
N LEU A 36 11.96 5.33 -4.62
CA LEU A 36 10.52 5.11 -4.65
C LEU A 36 9.73 6.40 -4.88
N PHE A 37 10.13 7.48 -4.21
CA PHE A 37 9.43 8.76 -4.29
C PHE A 37 9.99 9.71 -5.36
N ALA A 38 11.15 9.45 -5.96
CA ALA A 38 11.83 10.39 -6.84
C ALA A 38 10.96 10.91 -7.98
N SER A 39 10.24 10.02 -8.66
CA SER A 39 9.35 10.40 -9.78
C SER A 39 8.04 11.06 -9.31
N ILE A 40 7.61 10.75 -8.09
CA ILE A 40 6.35 11.25 -7.54
C ILE A 40 6.53 12.67 -6.99
N LEU A 41 7.70 12.96 -6.41
CA LEU A 41 8.00 14.28 -5.84
C LEU A 41 7.94 15.42 -6.86
N THR A 42 8.16 15.14 -8.13
CA THR A 42 8.05 16.15 -9.20
C THR A 42 6.60 16.55 -9.48
N LEU A 43 5.64 15.76 -9.03
CA LEU A 43 4.20 15.97 -9.25
C LEU A 43 3.49 16.54 -8.03
N ILE A 44 4.10 16.42 -6.84
CA ILE A 44 3.47 16.80 -5.57
C ILE A 44 3.95 18.16 -5.13
N GLU A 45 3.00 19.05 -4.89
CA GLU A 45 3.25 20.36 -4.31
C GLU A 45 3.33 20.26 -2.78
N ASN A 46 4.24 21.02 -2.17
CA ASN A 46 4.47 21.08 -0.73
C ASN A 46 4.66 19.68 -0.08
N PRO A 47 5.60 18.84 -0.58
CA PRO A 47 5.76 17.48 -0.09
C PRO A 47 6.29 17.47 1.35
N VAL A 48 5.62 16.71 2.22
CA VAL A 48 5.99 16.50 3.62
C VAL A 48 6.11 15.00 3.89
N PHE A 49 7.24 14.58 4.45
CA PHE A 49 7.45 13.20 4.87
C PHE A 49 7.14 13.01 6.35
N GLU A 50 6.24 12.09 6.66
CA GLU A 50 5.92 11.68 8.03
C GLU A 50 6.54 10.31 8.31
N ALA A 51 7.42 10.24 9.31
CA ALA A 51 7.96 8.98 9.79
C ALA A 51 6.83 8.13 10.43
N GLN A 52 6.77 6.84 10.08
CA GLN A 52 5.73 5.93 10.59
C GLN A 52 6.26 5.03 11.73
N GLY A 53 7.49 4.62 11.65
CA GLY A 53 8.13 3.76 12.65
C GLY A 53 9.51 3.30 12.21
N PRO A 54 10.26 2.61 13.07
CA PRO A 54 11.67 2.30 12.83
C PRO A 54 11.91 1.38 11.62
N ASN A 55 10.89 0.66 11.17
CA ASN A 55 10.98 -0.31 10.07
C ASN A 55 9.92 -0.10 8.98
N GLN A 56 9.25 1.04 8.97
CA GLN A 56 8.22 1.37 8.00
C GLN A 56 8.72 2.45 7.04
N TYR A 57 8.19 2.44 5.81
CA TYR A 57 8.39 3.54 4.88
C TYR A 57 7.73 4.81 5.40
N PRO A 58 8.31 6.00 5.15
CA PRO A 58 7.65 7.25 5.49
C PRO A 58 6.40 7.42 4.63
N ARG A 59 5.43 8.11 5.17
CA ARG A 59 4.24 8.55 4.44
C ARG A 59 4.55 9.90 3.81
N LEU A 60 4.25 10.04 2.51
CA LEU A 60 4.33 11.31 1.81
C LEU A 60 2.97 11.96 1.79
N LYS A 61 2.89 13.22 2.22
CA LYS A 61 1.73 14.09 2.08
C LYS A 61 2.07 15.28 1.22
N GLY A 62 1.07 15.89 0.60
CA GLY A 62 1.21 17.11 -0.19
C GLY A 62 -0.07 17.42 -0.94
N THR A 63 0.05 18.16 -2.01
CA THR A 63 -1.08 18.58 -2.85
C THR A 63 -0.80 18.18 -4.30
N TYR A 64 -1.79 17.68 -4.99
CA TYR A 64 -1.76 17.40 -6.42
C TYR A 64 -3.00 18.01 -7.07
N GLN A 65 -2.83 18.92 -8.02
CA GLN A 65 -3.93 19.66 -8.66
C GLN A 65 -4.91 20.26 -7.63
N HIS A 66 -4.40 20.89 -6.60
CA HIS A 66 -5.14 21.51 -5.48
C HIS A 66 -5.85 20.52 -4.53
N LEU A 67 -5.77 19.22 -4.77
CA LEU A 67 -6.36 18.21 -3.88
C LEU A 67 -5.31 17.68 -2.91
N PRO A 68 -5.62 17.58 -1.61
CA PRO A 68 -4.74 16.95 -0.65
C PRO A 68 -4.52 15.47 -0.99
N ILE A 69 -3.26 15.08 -1.12
CA ILE A 69 -2.88 13.71 -1.44
C ILE A 69 -1.97 13.12 -0.36
N GLN A 70 -2.15 11.84 -0.12
CA GLN A 70 -1.31 11.06 0.77
C GLN A 70 -0.88 9.78 0.07
N ILE A 71 0.42 9.48 0.13
CA ILE A 71 1.00 8.25 -0.41
C ILE A 71 1.66 7.49 0.72
N HIS A 72 1.17 6.28 0.95
CA HIS A 72 1.62 5.41 2.03
C HIS A 72 2.11 4.08 1.48
N PRO A 73 3.44 3.83 1.46
CA PRO A 73 3.97 2.52 1.11
C PRO A 73 3.73 1.52 2.24
N VAL A 74 3.21 0.36 1.91
CA VAL A 74 2.95 -0.74 2.86
C VAL A 74 3.59 -2.02 2.35
N VAL A 75 4.36 -2.67 3.20
CA VAL A 75 4.88 -4.02 2.93
C VAL A 75 3.87 -5.03 3.47
N ASP A 76 3.24 -5.76 2.58
CA ASP A 76 2.32 -6.83 2.95
C ASP A 76 3.10 -8.12 3.21
N THR A 77 3.08 -8.56 4.47
CA THR A 77 3.75 -9.79 4.95
C THR A 77 2.76 -10.84 5.45
N LEU A 78 1.45 -10.54 5.44
CA LEU A 78 0.42 -11.43 5.99
C LEU A 78 0.09 -12.63 5.10
N ALA A 79 0.47 -12.60 3.85
CA ALA A 79 0.21 -13.70 2.94
C ALA A 79 1.15 -14.88 3.25
N THR A 80 0.69 -15.83 4.05
CA THR A 80 1.45 -17.04 4.46
C THR A 80 1.92 -17.91 3.29
N ARG A 81 1.40 -17.71 2.08
CA ARG A 81 1.71 -18.46 0.86
C ARG A 81 2.30 -17.60 -0.27
N ARG A 82 2.51 -16.31 -0.06
CA ARG A 82 3.05 -15.39 -1.07
C ARG A 82 4.28 -14.68 -0.52
N LEU A 83 5.15 -14.29 -1.42
CA LEU A 83 6.29 -13.45 -1.06
C LEU A 83 5.79 -12.06 -0.65
N PRO A 84 6.53 -11.36 0.23
CA PRO A 84 6.20 -9.99 0.60
C PRO A 84 6.07 -9.11 -0.64
N ALA A 85 5.02 -8.29 -0.67
CA ALA A 85 4.78 -7.33 -1.73
C ALA A 85 4.81 -5.91 -1.18
N LEU A 86 5.32 -4.97 -1.97
CA LEU A 86 5.30 -3.55 -1.66
C LEU A 86 4.14 -2.89 -2.40
N TRP A 87 3.20 -2.35 -1.65
CA TRP A 87 2.03 -1.63 -2.13
C TRP A 87 2.17 -0.14 -1.87
N LEU A 88 1.67 0.69 -2.78
CA LEU A 88 1.42 2.11 -2.54
C LEU A 88 -0.08 2.33 -2.36
N LEU A 89 -0.47 2.88 -1.23
CA LEU A 89 -1.80 3.38 -0.97
C LEU A 89 -1.80 4.87 -1.32
N VAL A 90 -2.39 5.22 -2.45
CA VAL A 90 -2.53 6.61 -2.90
C VAL A 90 -3.93 7.07 -2.54
N THR A 91 -4.04 8.01 -1.60
CA THR A 91 -5.31 8.53 -1.10
C THR A 91 -5.43 10.00 -1.47
N VAL A 92 -6.50 10.37 -2.15
CA VAL A 92 -6.93 11.75 -2.36
C VAL A 92 -8.04 12.04 -1.37
N GLN A 93 -7.86 13.09 -0.57
CA GLN A 93 -8.83 13.51 0.44
C GLN A 93 -9.71 14.60 -0.15
N ASP A 94 -11.01 14.30 -0.24
CA ASP A 94 -12.03 15.26 -0.67
C ASP A 94 -13.38 14.86 -0.05
N ARG A 95 -14.27 15.81 0.15
CA ARG A 95 -15.63 15.52 0.59
C ARG A 95 -16.50 15.22 -0.61
N LEU A 96 -16.90 13.95 -0.73
CA LEU A 96 -17.76 13.47 -1.79
C LEU A 96 -19.20 13.33 -1.27
N PRO A 97 -20.24 13.65 -2.07
CA PRO A 97 -21.62 13.52 -1.67
C PRO A 97 -22.12 12.07 -1.75
N LEU A 98 -21.39 11.16 -1.08
CA LEU A 98 -21.67 9.73 -1.07
C LEU A 98 -22.27 9.32 0.26
N LYS A 99 -23.21 8.38 0.22
CA LYS A 99 -23.86 7.80 1.39
C LYS A 99 -23.46 6.35 1.64
N ALA A 100 -22.81 5.73 0.67
CA ALA A 100 -22.29 4.37 0.78
C ALA A 100 -20.86 4.28 0.24
N ARG A 101 -20.11 3.30 0.73
CA ARG A 101 -18.77 2.98 0.25
C ARG A 101 -18.88 2.20 -1.06
N PHE A 102 -17.96 2.50 -1.96
CA PHE A 102 -17.69 1.70 -3.15
C PHE A 102 -16.28 1.15 -3.05
N ASP A 103 -16.15 -0.15 -2.96
CA ASP A 103 -14.85 -0.82 -2.85
C ASP A 103 -14.72 -1.90 -3.92
N MET A 104 -13.87 -1.65 -4.90
CA MET A 104 -13.58 -2.58 -5.98
C MET A 104 -12.20 -3.19 -5.77
N MET A 105 -12.14 -4.50 -5.57
CA MET A 105 -10.89 -5.25 -5.40
C MET A 105 -10.67 -6.23 -6.55
N MET A 106 -9.46 -6.20 -7.08
CA MET A 106 -8.99 -7.13 -8.09
C MET A 106 -8.52 -8.43 -7.44
N ARG A 107 -9.07 -9.58 -7.89
CA ARG A 107 -8.64 -10.91 -7.41
C ARG A 107 -8.53 -10.95 -5.89
N PRO A 108 -9.63 -10.76 -5.14
CA PRO A 108 -9.58 -10.85 -3.68
C PRO A 108 -9.04 -12.22 -3.26
N ALA A 109 -8.12 -12.24 -2.32
CA ALA A 109 -7.43 -13.46 -1.89
C ALA A 109 -7.38 -13.59 -0.35
N GLY A 110 -8.41 -13.10 0.33
CA GLY A 110 -8.52 -13.04 1.78
C GLY A 110 -7.94 -11.77 2.38
N LEU A 111 -7.75 -11.76 3.69
CA LEU A 111 -7.35 -10.59 4.47
C LEU A 111 -6.06 -9.96 3.94
N SER A 112 -6.06 -8.64 3.87
CA SER A 112 -4.90 -7.82 3.55
C SER A 112 -4.67 -6.77 4.64
N THR A 113 -3.41 -6.36 4.82
CA THR A 113 -3.03 -5.35 5.84
C THR A 113 -3.50 -3.95 5.54
N PHE A 114 -3.94 -3.69 4.30
CA PHE A 114 -4.25 -2.35 3.81
C PHE A 114 -5.73 -2.13 3.51
N SER A 115 -6.57 -3.16 3.56
CA SER A 115 -7.95 -3.11 3.12
C SER A 115 -8.93 -3.66 4.14
N ASN A 116 -10.11 -3.06 4.19
CA ASN A 116 -11.28 -3.53 4.93
C ASN A 116 -12.32 -4.16 3.99
N PHE A 117 -11.96 -4.50 2.76
CA PHE A 117 -12.84 -5.04 1.73
C PHE A 117 -13.67 -6.23 2.21
N ASP A 118 -13.03 -7.18 2.93
CA ASP A 118 -13.71 -8.39 3.41
C ASP A 118 -14.74 -8.14 4.53
N HIS A 119 -14.72 -6.94 5.13
CA HIS A 119 -15.68 -6.53 6.16
C HIS A 119 -16.92 -5.84 5.61
N LEU A 120 -16.96 -5.51 4.31
CA LEU A 120 -18.14 -4.94 3.68
C LEU A 120 -19.19 -6.05 3.44
N PRO A 121 -20.46 -5.83 3.88
CA PRO A 121 -21.45 -6.91 3.91
C PRO A 121 -21.96 -7.31 2.53
N GLU A 122 -22.13 -6.35 1.62
CA GLU A 122 -22.85 -6.56 0.37
C GLU A 122 -21.92 -6.61 -0.83
N THR A 123 -22.16 -7.57 -1.73
CA THR A 123 -21.45 -7.68 -3.00
C THR A 123 -22.39 -7.20 -4.13
N LEU A 124 -21.94 -6.22 -4.89
CA LEU A 124 -22.69 -5.72 -6.03
C LEU A 124 -22.53 -6.65 -7.24
N LYS A 125 -23.57 -6.67 -8.09
CA LYS A 125 -23.53 -7.38 -9.37
C LYS A 125 -22.34 -6.83 -10.19
N HIS A 126 -21.58 -7.74 -10.81
CA HIS A 126 -20.47 -7.37 -11.69
C HIS A 126 -20.95 -6.52 -12.87
N PRO A 127 -20.49 -5.26 -13.01
CA PRO A 127 -20.95 -4.40 -14.09
C PRO A 127 -20.28 -4.74 -15.41
N GLU A 128 -21.02 -4.54 -16.50
CA GLU A 128 -20.47 -4.71 -17.85
C GLU A 128 -19.30 -3.76 -18.11
N GLY A 129 -18.24 -4.27 -18.74
CA GLY A 129 -17.04 -3.50 -19.06
C GLY A 129 -16.03 -3.33 -17.91
N PHE A 130 -16.28 -3.96 -16.76
CA PHE A 130 -15.31 -4.03 -15.67
C PHE A 130 -14.35 -5.21 -15.85
N PRO A 131 -13.14 -5.18 -15.26
CA PRO A 131 -12.20 -6.29 -15.32
C PRO A 131 -12.83 -7.57 -14.76
N GLU A 132 -12.71 -8.69 -15.46
CA GLU A 132 -13.36 -9.99 -15.15
C GLU A 132 -13.18 -10.44 -13.69
N HIS A 133 -12.02 -10.18 -13.10
CA HIS A 133 -11.70 -10.61 -11.74
C HIS A 133 -11.94 -9.52 -10.69
N ALA A 134 -12.64 -8.43 -11.04
CA ALA A 134 -13.03 -7.41 -10.09
C ALA A 134 -14.24 -7.88 -9.27
N VAL A 135 -14.18 -7.69 -7.97
CA VAL A 135 -15.31 -7.85 -7.06
C VAL A 135 -15.59 -6.49 -6.44
N ILE A 136 -16.84 -6.07 -6.42
CA ILE A 136 -17.26 -4.79 -5.87
C ILE A 136 -18.11 -5.05 -4.63
N ARG A 137 -17.76 -4.39 -3.54
CA ARG A 137 -18.49 -4.44 -2.28
C ARG A 137 -18.91 -3.06 -1.81
N THR A 138 -19.98 -3.03 -1.01
CA THR A 138 -20.54 -1.82 -0.40
C THR A 138 -21.09 -2.12 0.99
N ASP A 139 -21.28 -1.09 1.79
CA ASP A 139 -22.01 -1.15 3.06
C ASP A 139 -23.51 -0.89 2.90
N ASN A 140 -23.93 -0.29 1.78
CA ASN A 140 -25.34 -0.04 1.49
C ASN A 140 -25.60 -0.10 -0.04
N PRO A 141 -26.24 -1.16 -0.56
CA PRO A 141 -26.45 -1.34 -1.98
C PRO A 141 -27.45 -0.33 -2.58
N ASP A 142 -28.41 0.15 -1.79
CA ASP A 142 -29.44 1.10 -2.27
C ASP A 142 -28.88 2.51 -2.52
N GLU A 143 -27.78 2.86 -1.86
CA GLU A 143 -27.09 4.14 -1.98
C GLU A 143 -25.70 4.00 -2.63
N ALA A 144 -25.43 2.83 -3.21
CA ALA A 144 -24.12 2.56 -3.82
C ALA A 144 -23.86 3.45 -5.02
N LEU A 145 -22.62 3.87 -5.19
CA LEU A 145 -22.18 4.64 -6.34
C LEU A 145 -22.44 3.87 -7.64
N PRO A 146 -23.17 4.46 -8.63
CA PRO A 146 -23.39 3.83 -9.91
C PRO A 146 -22.07 3.49 -10.62
N ALA A 147 -21.93 2.25 -11.09
CA ALA A 147 -20.72 1.76 -11.75
C ALA A 147 -20.35 2.56 -12.99
N GLU A 148 -21.34 3.18 -13.65
CA GLU A 148 -21.17 4.02 -14.83
C GLU A 148 -20.27 5.23 -14.59
N ILE A 149 -20.28 5.78 -13.36
CA ILE A 149 -19.43 6.91 -12.95
C ILE A 149 -17.96 6.46 -12.87
N VAL A 150 -17.71 5.23 -12.42
CA VAL A 150 -16.38 4.68 -12.23
C VAL A 150 -15.80 4.11 -13.54
N ARG A 151 -16.65 3.60 -14.42
CA ARG A 151 -16.26 2.92 -15.68
C ARG A 151 -15.22 3.67 -16.52
N PRO A 152 -15.31 4.98 -16.76
CA PRO A 152 -14.31 5.70 -17.57
C PRO A 152 -12.90 5.70 -16.97
N HIS A 153 -12.77 5.39 -15.67
CA HIS A 153 -11.54 5.53 -14.88
C HIS A 153 -10.88 4.21 -14.52
N ILE A 154 -11.51 3.06 -14.83
CA ILE A 154 -11.01 1.73 -14.45
C ILE A 154 -9.91 1.18 -15.35
N GLY A 155 -9.47 1.91 -16.37
CA GLY A 155 -8.45 1.45 -17.34
C GLY A 155 -7.19 0.88 -16.70
N ALA A 156 -6.74 1.46 -15.58
CA ALA A 156 -5.59 1.00 -14.83
C ALA A 156 -5.75 -0.41 -14.21
N PHE A 157 -6.99 -0.86 -14.02
CA PHE A 157 -7.32 -2.15 -13.39
C PHE A 157 -7.33 -3.33 -14.36
N PHE A 158 -7.26 -3.11 -15.66
CA PHE A 158 -7.07 -4.19 -16.64
C PHE A 158 -5.64 -4.75 -16.62
N GLY A 159 -4.71 -4.03 -16.00
CA GLY A 159 -3.35 -4.51 -15.73
C GLY A 159 -3.25 -5.32 -14.43
N ASN A 160 -2.01 -5.69 -14.09
CA ASN A 160 -1.73 -6.51 -12.90
C ASN A 160 -1.30 -5.72 -11.68
N ARG A 161 -1.19 -4.39 -11.78
CA ARG A 161 -0.63 -3.55 -10.71
C ARG A 161 -1.66 -2.89 -9.81
N ALA A 162 -2.80 -2.44 -10.37
CA ALA A 162 -3.87 -1.90 -9.55
C ALA A 162 -4.60 -3.04 -8.83
N LYS A 163 -4.73 -2.91 -7.50
CA LYS A 163 -5.31 -3.95 -6.64
C LYS A 163 -6.69 -3.57 -6.13
N GLU A 164 -6.87 -2.32 -5.71
CA GLU A 164 -8.10 -1.87 -5.04
C GLU A 164 -8.40 -0.42 -5.40
N LEU A 165 -9.68 -0.11 -5.57
CA LEU A 165 -10.24 1.24 -5.63
C LEU A 165 -11.31 1.37 -4.58
N LEU A 166 -11.01 2.13 -3.53
CA LEU A 166 -11.97 2.48 -2.49
C LEU A 166 -12.42 3.94 -2.68
N ILE A 167 -13.73 4.17 -2.74
CA ILE A 167 -14.35 5.50 -2.79
C ILE A 167 -15.31 5.62 -1.60
N THR A 168 -15.15 6.69 -0.84
CA THR A 168 -15.96 6.99 0.36
C THR A 168 -16.34 8.46 0.38
N GLU A 169 -17.14 8.86 1.34
CA GLU A 169 -17.48 10.27 1.59
C GLU A 169 -16.27 11.16 1.90
N ASN A 170 -15.14 10.56 2.29
CA ASN A 170 -13.92 11.28 2.65
C ASN A 170 -12.85 11.33 1.54
N GLY A 171 -13.19 10.78 0.37
CA GLY A 171 -12.31 10.76 -0.79
C GLY A 171 -12.13 9.38 -1.41
N LEU A 172 -11.06 9.21 -2.16
CA LEU A 172 -10.75 7.97 -2.86
C LEU A 172 -9.34 7.46 -2.53
N ARG A 173 -9.17 6.14 -2.59
CA ARG A 173 -7.88 5.48 -2.43
C ARG A 173 -7.68 4.43 -3.52
N ILE A 174 -6.50 4.44 -4.11
CA ILE A 174 -6.03 3.38 -5.01
C ILE A 174 -4.88 2.65 -4.34
N VAL A 175 -4.91 1.32 -4.39
CA VAL A 175 -3.81 0.45 -3.98
C VAL A 175 -3.07 -0.05 -5.21
N TRP A 176 -1.77 0.23 -5.27
CA TRP A 176 -0.91 -0.05 -6.42
C TRP A 176 0.28 -0.91 -6.06
N LEU A 177 0.51 -1.98 -6.82
CA LEU A 177 1.66 -2.87 -6.65
C LEU A 177 2.93 -2.21 -7.24
N VAL A 178 3.94 -2.04 -6.40
CA VAL A 178 5.26 -1.52 -6.81
C VAL A 178 6.19 -2.67 -7.15
N ALA A 179 6.34 -3.61 -6.23
CA ALA A 179 7.25 -4.74 -6.36
C ALA A 179 6.72 -5.95 -5.60
N GLU A 180 6.99 -7.13 -6.15
CA GLU A 180 6.88 -8.42 -5.47
C GLU A 180 8.28 -8.97 -5.22
N ALA A 181 8.49 -9.66 -4.09
CA ALA A 181 9.74 -10.34 -3.85
C ALA A 181 9.88 -11.49 -4.87
N ASP A 182 11.02 -11.55 -5.54
CA ASP A 182 11.31 -12.60 -6.51
C ASP A 182 11.70 -13.90 -5.81
N ARG A 183 11.16 -15.03 -6.26
CA ARG A 183 11.51 -16.37 -5.78
C ARG A 183 12.86 -16.87 -6.32
N ALA A 184 13.44 -16.16 -7.29
CA ALA A 184 14.59 -16.60 -8.07
C ALA A 184 15.94 -16.04 -7.56
N ARG A 185 16.04 -15.66 -6.27
CA ARG A 185 17.33 -15.27 -5.69
C ARG A 185 17.66 -16.06 -4.44
#